data_ea444dbdd80a9bf0c6cab7d5eaa33220
#
_entry.id   ea444dbdd80a9bf0c6cab7d5eaa33220
#
_cell.length_a   1.000
_cell.length_b   1.000
_cell.length_c   1.000
_cell.angle_alpha   90.00
_cell.angle_beta   90.00
_cell.angle_gamma   90.00
#
_symmetry.space_group_name_H-M   'P 1'
#
loop_
_entity.id
_entity.type
_entity.pdbx_description
1 polymer ?
#
loop_
_entity_poly.entity_id
_entity_poly.type
_entity_poly.pdbx_seq_one_letter_code
_entity_poly.pdbx_strand_id
1 'polypeptide(L)'
;NLAFLEHTSFESISHIDERGTGFFSLGISKASLKPTIILTTSGTAVANLLPCIIEADFSLTPLIVITADRPKSLLYTGENQTIKQDTIFKDFIRGGLHIDLADKPSIGHICQHLEQIIKKSIFE
;
A
#
# COMPACT_ATOMS: atom_id res chain seq x y z
N ASN A 1 12.63 -0.62 1.21
CA ASN A 1 12.45 -0.93 2.66
C ASN A 1 13.53 -0.28 3.54
N LEU A 2 14.83 -0.31 3.14
CA LEU A 2 15.91 0.23 3.97
C LEU A 2 15.69 1.68 4.41
N ALA A 3 15.25 2.55 3.51
CA ALA A 3 14.99 3.96 3.84
C ALA A 3 13.97 4.16 4.97
N PHE A 4 12.95 3.30 5.06
CA PHE A 4 11.98 3.34 6.16
C PHE A 4 12.57 2.80 7.46
N LEU A 5 13.40 1.74 7.39
CA LEU A 5 14.06 1.16 8.57
C LEU A 5 15.09 2.11 9.18
N GLU A 6 15.74 2.91 8.36
CA GLU A 6 16.75 3.88 8.78
C GLU A 6 16.17 5.22 9.27
N HIS A 7 14.88 5.48 9.00
CA HIS A 7 14.26 6.75 9.35
C HIS A 7 13.73 6.74 10.78
N THR A 8 14.28 7.57 11.63
CA THR A 8 14.03 7.60 13.09
C THR A 8 12.58 7.97 13.49
N SER A 9 11.78 8.50 12.55
CA SER A 9 10.38 8.85 12.81
C SER A 9 9.41 7.68 12.67
N PHE A 10 9.89 6.52 12.21
CA PHE A 10 9.07 5.32 12.03
C PHE A 10 9.51 4.21 12.97
N GLU A 11 8.55 3.63 13.66
CA GLU A 11 8.74 2.33 14.31
C GLU A 11 8.39 1.24 13.29
N SER A 12 9.38 0.39 12.98
CA SER A 12 9.26 -0.62 11.93
C SER A 12 9.21 -2.01 12.52
N ILE A 13 8.22 -2.79 12.10
CA ILE A 13 8.03 -4.19 12.50
C ILE A 13 8.07 -5.05 11.24
N SER A 14 8.95 -6.05 11.22
CA SER A 14 9.02 -7.02 10.12
C SER A 14 8.16 -8.24 10.43
N HIS A 15 7.39 -8.67 9.45
CA HIS A 15 6.52 -9.83 9.54
C HIS A 15 6.69 -10.72 8.30
N ILE A 16 6.61 -12.04 8.46
CA ILE A 16 6.89 -12.97 7.36
C ILE A 16 5.68 -13.16 6.44
N ASP A 17 4.47 -13.18 7.00
CA ASP A 17 3.23 -13.42 6.25
C ASP A 17 2.49 -12.10 6.00
N GLU A 18 2.22 -11.78 4.73
CA GLU A 18 1.58 -10.51 4.33
C GLU A 18 0.13 -10.41 4.85
N ARG A 19 -0.61 -11.49 4.85
CA ARG A 19 -1.97 -11.51 5.41
C ARG A 19 -1.96 -11.22 6.91
N GLY A 20 -1.04 -11.84 7.63
CA GLY A 20 -0.80 -11.57 9.05
C GLY A 20 -0.37 -10.12 9.28
N THR A 21 0.54 -9.60 8.45
CA THR A 21 0.96 -8.18 8.45
C THR A 21 -0.23 -7.25 8.31
N GLY A 22 -1.13 -7.55 7.37
CA GLY A 22 -2.32 -6.76 7.11
C GLY A 22 -3.21 -6.64 8.35
N PHE A 23 -3.59 -7.75 8.96
CA PHE A 23 -4.45 -7.73 10.15
C PHE A 23 -3.75 -7.19 11.40
N PHE A 24 -2.45 -7.41 11.54
CA PHE A 24 -1.65 -6.81 12.60
C PHE A 24 -1.65 -5.27 12.48
N SER A 25 -1.40 -4.75 11.29
CA SER A 25 -1.43 -3.32 10.98
C SER A 25 -2.82 -2.71 11.21
N LEU A 26 -3.87 -3.43 10.83
CA LEU A 26 -5.26 -3.05 11.10
C LEU A 26 -5.52 -2.91 12.60
N GLY A 27 -5.03 -3.86 13.41
CA GLY A 27 -5.13 -3.82 14.86
C GLY A 27 -4.43 -2.61 15.48
N ILE A 28 -3.20 -2.30 15.03
CA ILE A 28 -2.46 -1.11 15.46
C ILE A 28 -3.23 0.15 15.08
N SER A 29 -3.72 0.25 13.85
CA SER A 29 -4.44 1.42 13.39
C SER A 29 -5.74 1.65 14.18
N LYS A 30 -6.51 0.60 14.45
CA LYS A 30 -7.71 0.67 15.32
C LYS A 30 -7.39 1.12 16.74
N ALA A 31 -6.31 0.60 17.32
CA ALA A 31 -5.94 0.93 18.69
C ALA A 31 -5.36 2.34 18.84
N SER A 32 -4.56 2.78 17.88
CA SER A 32 -3.87 4.08 17.93
C SER A 32 -4.69 5.23 17.35
N LEU A 33 -5.74 4.95 16.58
CA LEU A 33 -6.51 5.92 15.78
C LEU A 33 -5.62 6.69 14.78
N LYS A 34 -4.52 6.07 14.34
CA LYS A 34 -3.58 6.62 13.37
C LYS A 34 -3.40 5.65 12.23
N PRO A 35 -3.15 6.12 11.00
CA PRO A 35 -2.87 5.23 9.88
C PRO A 35 -1.59 4.45 10.10
N THR A 36 -1.62 3.15 9.83
CA THR A 36 -0.44 2.29 9.76
C THR A 36 0.00 2.14 8.32
N ILE A 37 1.30 2.18 8.06
CA ILE A 37 1.88 1.97 6.74
C ILE A 37 2.25 0.50 6.59
N ILE A 38 1.75 -0.13 5.54
CA ILE A 38 2.13 -1.49 5.13
C ILE A 38 3.01 -1.37 3.90
N LEU A 39 4.17 -2.01 3.92
CA LEU A 39 5.12 -2.02 2.82
C LEU A 39 5.36 -3.46 2.37
N THR A 40 5.08 -3.77 1.10
CA THR A 40 5.23 -5.14 0.57
C THR A 40 5.82 -5.17 -0.83
N THR A 41 6.27 -6.35 -1.24
CA THR A 41 6.71 -6.61 -2.62
C THR A 41 5.52 -6.73 -3.56
N SER A 42 5.77 -7.01 -4.83
CA SER A 42 4.74 -7.17 -5.88
C SER A 42 4.06 -8.55 -5.85
N GLY A 43 3.06 -8.71 -6.70
CA GLY A 43 2.46 -10.01 -6.99
C GLY A 43 1.48 -10.50 -5.93
N THR A 44 1.54 -11.78 -5.58
CA THR A 44 0.65 -12.40 -4.61
C THR A 44 0.77 -11.83 -3.19
N ALA A 45 1.91 -11.23 -2.85
CA ALA A 45 2.09 -10.47 -1.62
C ALA A 45 1.06 -9.34 -1.50
N VAL A 46 0.82 -8.62 -2.59
CA VAL A 46 -0.24 -7.59 -2.67
C VAL A 46 -1.62 -8.21 -2.50
N ALA A 47 -1.91 -9.31 -3.21
CA ALA A 47 -3.19 -9.99 -3.13
C ALA A 47 -3.53 -10.50 -1.72
N ASN A 48 -2.52 -10.93 -0.95
CA ASN A 48 -2.67 -11.38 0.43
C ASN A 48 -3.15 -10.28 1.39
N LEU A 49 -3.02 -9.01 1.02
CA LEU A 49 -3.52 -7.89 1.82
C LEU A 49 -5.02 -7.62 1.60
N LEU A 50 -5.64 -8.17 0.55
CA LEU A 50 -7.04 -7.88 0.23
C LEU A 50 -8.01 -8.14 1.40
N PRO A 51 -7.93 -9.23 2.16
CA PRO A 51 -8.84 -9.46 3.29
C PRO A 51 -8.79 -8.35 4.36
N CYS A 52 -7.60 -7.86 4.70
CA CYS A 52 -7.46 -6.80 5.69
C CYS A 52 -7.90 -5.43 5.15
N ILE A 53 -7.74 -5.20 3.85
CA ILE A 53 -8.19 -3.95 3.19
C ILE A 53 -9.71 -3.89 3.15
N ILE A 54 -10.38 -5.00 2.84
CA ILE A 54 -11.84 -5.11 2.94
C ILE A 54 -12.31 -4.78 4.36
N GLU A 55 -11.70 -5.39 5.37
CA GLU A 55 -12.04 -5.12 6.77
C GLU A 55 -11.74 -3.67 7.18
N ALA A 56 -10.65 -3.09 6.67
CA ALA A 56 -10.30 -1.69 6.91
C ALA A 56 -11.35 -0.74 6.33
N ASP A 57 -11.83 -1.01 5.11
CA ASP A 57 -12.88 -0.24 4.46
C ASP A 57 -14.18 -0.27 5.25
N PHE A 58 -14.68 -1.47 5.57
CA PHE A 58 -15.93 -1.65 6.33
C PHE A 58 -15.86 -1.09 7.75
N SER A 59 -14.70 -1.15 8.39
CA SER A 59 -14.49 -0.62 9.75
C SER A 59 -14.02 0.83 9.81
N LEU A 60 -13.90 1.50 8.65
CA LEU A 60 -13.37 2.87 8.52
C LEU A 60 -12.03 3.06 9.22
N THR A 61 -11.17 2.04 9.12
CA THR A 61 -9.85 2.05 9.76
C THR A 61 -8.79 2.50 8.75
N PRO A 62 -8.02 3.56 9.04
CA PRO A 62 -7.07 4.11 8.07
C PRO A 62 -5.86 3.21 7.90
N LEU A 63 -5.59 2.77 6.66
CA LEU A 63 -4.38 2.07 6.26
C LEU A 63 -3.74 2.78 5.06
N ILE A 64 -2.42 2.82 5.02
CA ILE A 64 -1.63 3.25 3.87
C ILE A 64 -0.86 2.05 3.37
N VAL A 65 -1.09 1.63 2.13
CA VAL A 65 -0.43 0.46 1.54
C VAL A 65 0.51 0.92 0.43
N ILE A 66 1.78 0.59 0.58
CA ILE A 66 2.84 0.87 -0.41
C ILE A 66 3.32 -0.46 -0.96
N THR A 67 3.07 -0.70 -2.22
CA THR A 67 3.45 -1.94 -2.90
C THR A 67 4.50 -1.67 -3.96
N ALA A 68 5.48 -2.57 -4.08
CA ALA A 68 6.28 -2.61 -5.29
C ALA A 68 5.43 -3.13 -6.47
N ASP A 69 5.84 -2.80 -7.68
CA ASP A 69 5.27 -3.38 -8.89
C ASP A 69 6.35 -3.73 -9.89
N ARG A 70 6.03 -4.62 -10.82
CA ARG A 70 6.89 -4.94 -11.96
C ARG A 70 6.58 -4.01 -13.13
N PRO A 71 7.57 -3.75 -14.03
CA PRO A 71 7.31 -3.01 -15.25
C PRO A 71 6.16 -3.62 -16.05
N LYS A 72 5.31 -2.78 -16.63
CA LYS A 72 4.14 -3.23 -17.43
C LYS A 72 4.50 -4.18 -18.56
N SER A 73 5.72 -4.08 -19.11
CA SER A 73 6.24 -4.97 -20.14
C SER A 73 6.37 -6.43 -19.71
N LEU A 74 6.41 -6.70 -18.42
CA LEU A 74 6.50 -8.04 -17.85
C LEU A 74 5.12 -8.66 -17.54
N LEU A 75 4.04 -7.92 -17.66
CA LEU A 75 2.69 -8.45 -17.46
C LEU A 75 2.40 -9.54 -18.51
N TYR A 76 1.83 -10.66 -18.05
CA TYR A 76 1.45 -11.81 -18.88
C TYR A 76 2.62 -12.57 -19.53
N THR A 77 3.85 -12.32 -19.12
CA THR A 77 5.03 -13.05 -19.63
C THR A 77 5.38 -14.29 -18.82
N GLY A 78 4.71 -14.53 -17.69
CA GLY A 78 5.05 -15.59 -16.73
C GLY A 78 6.19 -15.23 -15.78
N GLU A 79 6.60 -13.96 -15.75
CA GLU A 79 7.64 -13.50 -14.85
C GLU A 79 7.22 -13.59 -13.38
N ASN A 80 8.18 -13.93 -12.50
CA ASN A 80 7.93 -14.14 -11.08
C ASN A 80 7.32 -12.90 -10.40
N GLN A 81 6.34 -13.12 -9.54
CA GLN A 81 5.66 -12.08 -8.76
C GLN A 81 5.09 -10.94 -9.62
N THR A 82 4.64 -11.28 -10.84
CA THR A 82 4.07 -10.33 -11.79
C THR A 82 2.61 -10.66 -12.03
N ILE A 83 1.74 -9.81 -11.51
CA ILE A 83 0.29 -9.89 -11.69
C ILE A 83 -0.25 -8.50 -12.02
N LYS A 84 -1.46 -8.42 -12.56
CA LYS A 84 -2.17 -7.16 -12.68
C LYS A 84 -2.67 -6.73 -11.31
N GLN A 85 -1.89 -5.90 -10.59
CA GLN A 85 -2.18 -5.52 -9.20
C GLN A 85 -2.85 -4.16 -9.02
N ASP A 86 -2.85 -3.32 -10.03
CA ASP A 86 -3.39 -1.95 -10.03
C ASP A 86 -4.89 -1.87 -9.71
N THR A 87 -5.62 -2.97 -9.88
CA THR A 87 -7.07 -3.03 -9.68
C THR A 87 -7.51 -3.95 -8.52
N ILE A 88 -6.58 -4.63 -7.83
CA ILE A 88 -6.92 -5.62 -6.80
C ILE A 88 -7.73 -4.99 -5.66
N PHE A 89 -7.42 -3.77 -5.26
CA PHE A 89 -8.05 -3.08 -4.14
C PHE A 89 -9.11 -2.07 -4.55
N LYS A 90 -9.36 -1.92 -5.84
CA LYS A 90 -10.16 -0.84 -6.46
C LYS A 90 -11.46 -0.49 -5.72
N ASP A 91 -12.20 -1.50 -5.31
CA ASP A 91 -13.54 -1.32 -4.73
C ASP A 91 -13.51 -1.03 -3.21
N PHE A 92 -12.34 -1.10 -2.58
CA PHE A 92 -12.16 -1.05 -1.13
C PHE A 92 -11.17 0.04 -0.67
N ILE A 93 -10.73 0.91 -1.58
CA ILE A 93 -9.79 1.99 -1.27
C ILE A 93 -10.38 3.36 -1.58
N ARG A 94 -10.04 4.36 -0.79
CA ARG A 94 -10.46 5.76 -1.00
C ARG A 94 -9.68 6.45 -2.11
N GLY A 95 -8.51 5.95 -2.44
CA GLY A 95 -7.68 6.44 -3.53
C GLY A 95 -6.40 5.63 -3.72
N GLY A 96 -5.78 5.76 -4.87
CA GLY A 96 -4.53 5.09 -5.19
C GLY A 96 -3.71 5.89 -6.20
N LEU A 97 -2.40 5.73 -6.12
CA LEU A 97 -1.43 6.33 -7.03
C LEU A 97 -0.51 5.24 -7.57
N HIS A 98 -0.46 5.12 -8.89
CA HIS A 98 0.54 4.30 -9.57
C HIS A 98 1.69 5.19 -10.03
N ILE A 99 2.92 4.83 -9.65
CA ILE A 99 4.14 5.57 -9.99
C ILE A 99 4.98 4.69 -10.91
N ASP A 100 5.07 5.05 -12.17
CA ASP A 100 6.02 4.44 -13.09
C ASP A 100 7.35 5.22 -13.04
N LEU A 101 8.39 4.56 -12.57
CA LEU A 101 9.72 5.18 -12.45
C LEU A 101 10.35 5.47 -13.82
N ALA A 102 9.91 4.80 -14.88
CA ALA A 102 10.36 5.09 -16.25
C ALA A 102 9.95 6.50 -16.70
N ASP A 103 8.82 7.01 -16.21
CA ASP A 103 8.32 8.35 -16.52
C ASP A 103 9.07 9.46 -15.75
N LYS A 104 10.00 9.11 -14.87
CA LYS A 104 10.78 10.05 -14.03
C LYS A 104 9.91 11.14 -13.37
N PRO A 105 8.84 10.77 -12.65
CA PRO A 105 7.92 11.75 -12.07
C PRO A 105 8.65 12.63 -11.05
N SER A 106 8.31 13.90 -10.99
CA SER A 106 8.87 14.80 -9.99
C SER A 106 8.34 14.46 -8.59
N ILE A 107 9.20 14.54 -7.57
CA ILE A 107 8.81 14.31 -6.17
C ILE A 107 7.67 15.26 -5.77
N GLY A 108 7.71 16.52 -6.20
CA GLY A 108 6.66 17.49 -5.91
C GLY A 108 5.29 17.06 -6.43
N HIS A 109 5.23 16.50 -7.63
CA HIS A 109 3.99 15.98 -8.22
C HIS A 109 3.47 14.77 -7.43
N ILE A 110 4.35 13.85 -7.03
CA ILE A 110 3.99 12.71 -6.19
C ILE A 110 3.40 13.18 -4.86
N CYS A 111 4.08 14.08 -4.17
CA CYS A 111 3.62 14.64 -2.89
C CYS A 111 2.24 15.31 -3.03
N GLN A 112 2.03 16.12 -4.05
CA GLN A 112 0.76 16.79 -4.29
C GLN A 112 -0.39 15.81 -4.51
N HIS A 113 -0.19 14.75 -5.29
CA HIS A 113 -1.19 13.70 -5.49
C HIS A 113 -1.49 12.94 -4.20
N LEU A 114 -0.47 12.57 -3.43
CA LEU A 114 -0.64 11.89 -2.15
C LEU A 114 -1.45 12.76 -1.16
N GLU A 115 -1.16 14.06 -1.07
CA GLU A 115 -1.93 14.98 -0.25
C GLU A 115 -3.41 15.05 -0.65
N GLN A 116 -3.70 15.04 -1.94
CA GLN A 116 -5.09 15.04 -2.45
C GLN A 116 -5.82 13.75 -2.04
N ILE A 117 -5.17 12.58 -2.22
CA ILE A 117 -5.74 11.29 -1.84
C ILE A 117 -6.00 11.23 -0.33
N ILE A 118 -5.04 11.65 0.49
CA ILE A 118 -5.18 11.66 1.95
C ILE A 118 -6.32 12.59 2.38
N LYS A 119 -6.39 13.80 1.84
CA LYS A 119 -7.47 14.74 2.13
C LYS A 119 -8.84 14.16 1.79
N LYS A 120 -8.97 13.57 0.62
CA LYS A 120 -10.21 12.90 0.19
C LYS A 120 -10.60 11.78 1.15
N SER A 121 -9.64 10.97 1.57
CA SER A 121 -9.86 9.81 2.46
C SER A 121 -10.31 10.21 3.89
N ILE A 122 -10.04 11.44 4.31
CA ILE A 122 -10.41 11.94 5.65
C ILE A 122 -11.81 12.57 5.65
N PHE A 123 -12.24 13.15 4.52
CA PHE A 123 -13.45 13.97 4.45
C PHE A 123 -14.62 13.33 3.69
N GLU A 124 -14.42 12.17 3.06
CA GLU A 124 -15.42 11.34 2.37
C GLU A 124 -15.55 9.95 3.00
#